data_dd1e038af8b248173e21b3ab89943c00
#
_entry.id   dd1e038af8b248173e21b3ab89943c00
#
_cell.length_a   1.000
_cell.length_b   1.000
_cell.length_c   1.000
_cell.angle_alpha   90.00
_cell.angle_beta   90.00
_cell.angle_gamma   90.00
#
_symmetry.space_group_name_H-M   'P 1'
#
loop_
_entity.id
_entity.type
_entity.pdbx_description
1 polymer ?
#
loop_
_entity_poly.entity_id
_entity_poly.type
_entity_poly.pdbx_seq_one_letter_code
_entity_poly.pdbx_strand_id
1 'polypeptide(L)'
;MRVALSILGILCCLFLIQASARFGVSRMFARYALATNSIEGADQAVQLGPSDPEAHRARATIFNRLQKPDEAAKSLEQATALRYRDDYLWIDLGNTREELGDTEGSLAALDQAVRWAPYYAHTHWQRGNLLLRMGRANDAFIDLRSAAVANPRYAPNLIDLAWGISRNDLKTTKALLDIKNDSDRLALIRYLARKGKGQEVRYEVKLLTEPRSLEYVNEFARLLFDAKAFDDSFFLLHPAEAFHQRLLLNSGFEDPLVLNDSGFDWIVAPQQKNRLAIDVSEKSSGAKSLQINLDGSWTPGTPLLSQTFVVDPNTSYRLSFAVKTKDLVTGGPPLIVVNDAANNQLLGKSDNFPTATTPWSKLSFDFTTAPTSQAAVIRLQRNNCDSSPCPIFGTLWLDEFSIEQTKLASKR
;
A
#
# COMPACT_ATOMS: atom_id res chain seq x y z
N MET A 1 -7.73 -66.89 39.84
CA MET A 1 -6.86 -65.82 39.32
C MET A 1 -7.28 -65.33 37.93
N ARG A 2 -7.50 -66.15 36.88
CA ARG A 2 -7.91 -65.78 35.53
C ARG A 2 -9.28 -65.01 35.45
N VAL A 3 -10.30 -65.54 36.17
CA VAL A 3 -11.64 -64.92 36.20
C VAL A 3 -11.61 -63.55 36.87
N ALA A 4 -10.86 -63.36 37.95
CA ALA A 4 -10.71 -62.06 38.60
C ALA A 4 -10.01 -61.02 37.71
N LEU A 5 -9.00 -61.47 36.95
CA LEU A 5 -8.33 -60.59 35.93
C LEU A 5 -9.27 -60.17 34.77
N SER A 6 -10.13 -61.10 34.31
CA SER A 6 -11.11 -60.79 33.26
C SER A 6 -12.18 -59.84 33.77
N ILE A 7 -12.69 -59.98 34.99
CA ILE A 7 -13.65 -59.05 35.57
C ILE A 7 -13.01 -57.66 35.75
N LEU A 8 -11.79 -57.60 36.26
CA LEU A 8 -11.07 -56.32 36.37
C LEU A 8 -10.86 -55.64 35.01
N GLY A 9 -10.52 -56.44 33.97
CA GLY A 9 -10.40 -55.92 32.59
C GLY A 9 -11.71 -55.34 32.06
N ILE A 10 -12.83 -56.06 32.28
CA ILE A 10 -14.16 -55.56 31.85
C ILE A 10 -14.53 -54.25 32.58
N LEU A 11 -14.32 -54.20 33.89
CA LEU A 11 -14.59 -52.99 34.67
C LEU A 11 -13.73 -51.80 34.22
N CYS A 12 -12.45 -52.05 33.91
CA CYS A 12 -11.55 -51.02 33.35
C CYS A 12 -12.04 -50.54 31.98
N CYS A 13 -12.46 -51.44 31.09
CA CYS A 13 -13.02 -51.07 29.78
C CYS A 13 -14.31 -50.22 29.92
N LEU A 14 -15.23 -50.65 30.80
CA LEU A 14 -16.46 -49.90 31.06
C LEU A 14 -16.18 -48.49 31.61
N PHE A 15 -15.24 -48.38 32.53
CA PHE A 15 -14.79 -47.09 33.08
C PHE A 15 -14.20 -46.21 32.00
N LEU A 16 -13.35 -46.73 31.11
CA LEU A 16 -12.74 -45.98 30.01
C LEU A 16 -13.80 -45.51 28.97
N ILE A 17 -14.77 -46.37 28.66
CA ILE A 17 -15.88 -46.05 27.79
C ILE A 17 -16.71 -44.89 28.39
N GLN A 18 -17.07 -45.00 29.68
CA GLN A 18 -17.84 -43.96 30.38
C GLN A 18 -17.07 -42.65 30.46
N ALA A 19 -15.77 -42.69 30.79
CA ALA A 19 -14.92 -41.48 30.80
C ALA A 19 -14.82 -40.85 29.44
N SER A 20 -14.58 -41.62 28.37
CA SER A 20 -14.51 -41.11 26.99
C SER A 20 -15.84 -40.49 26.53
N ALA A 21 -16.98 -41.13 26.87
CA ALA A 21 -18.29 -40.60 26.55
C ALA A 21 -18.55 -39.28 27.27
N ARG A 22 -18.20 -39.18 28.57
CA ARG A 22 -18.32 -37.90 29.31
C ARG A 22 -17.49 -36.77 28.69
N PHE A 23 -16.23 -37.04 28.31
CA PHE A 23 -15.40 -36.06 27.64
C PHE A 23 -15.95 -35.66 26.25
N GLY A 24 -16.46 -36.63 25.47
CA GLY A 24 -17.10 -36.36 24.19
C GLY A 24 -18.32 -35.43 24.33
N VAL A 25 -19.19 -35.71 25.30
CA VAL A 25 -20.37 -34.87 25.59
C VAL A 25 -19.94 -33.51 26.14
N SER A 26 -18.94 -33.44 27.03
CA SER A 26 -18.36 -32.18 27.50
C SER A 26 -17.93 -31.27 26.34
N ARG A 27 -17.19 -31.81 25.39
CA ARG A 27 -16.73 -31.03 24.18
C ARG A 27 -17.88 -30.65 23.28
N MET A 28 -18.92 -31.46 23.19
CA MET A 28 -20.15 -31.07 22.44
C MET A 28 -20.82 -29.89 23.10
N PHE A 29 -20.98 -29.84 24.42
CA PHE A 29 -21.51 -28.71 25.16
C PHE A 29 -20.60 -27.48 25.06
N ALA A 30 -19.28 -27.63 25.09
CA ALA A 30 -18.34 -26.53 24.89
C ALA A 30 -18.52 -25.88 23.51
N ARG A 31 -18.62 -26.68 22.43
CA ARG A 31 -18.90 -26.19 21.08
C ARG A 31 -20.27 -25.53 20.96
N TYR A 32 -21.31 -26.13 21.54
CA TYR A 32 -22.65 -25.57 21.62
C TYR A 32 -22.64 -24.20 22.31
N ALA A 33 -21.98 -24.09 23.46
CA ALA A 33 -21.83 -22.86 24.21
C ALA A 33 -21.17 -21.75 23.37
N LEU A 34 -20.07 -22.08 22.67
CA LEU A 34 -19.39 -21.14 21.80
C LEU A 34 -20.24 -20.68 20.59
N ALA A 35 -21.08 -21.58 20.05
CA ALA A 35 -21.96 -21.32 18.93
C ALA A 35 -23.19 -20.47 19.31
N THR A 36 -23.74 -20.71 20.50
CA THR A 36 -25.00 -20.09 20.99
C THR A 36 -24.78 -18.96 21.99
N ASN A 37 -23.54 -18.74 22.41
CA ASN A 37 -23.15 -17.80 23.47
C ASN A 37 -23.81 -18.15 24.84
N SER A 38 -24.01 -19.46 25.13
CA SER A 38 -24.70 -19.93 26.34
C SER A 38 -23.72 -20.21 27.47
N ILE A 39 -23.87 -19.49 28.59
CA ILE A 39 -23.10 -19.76 29.81
C ILE A 39 -23.50 -21.09 30.43
N GLU A 40 -24.79 -21.43 30.38
CA GLU A 40 -25.30 -22.70 30.90
C GLU A 40 -24.68 -23.89 30.15
N GLY A 41 -24.53 -23.77 28.82
CA GLY A 41 -23.83 -24.76 28.01
C GLY A 41 -22.36 -24.92 28.39
N ALA A 42 -21.69 -23.80 28.66
CA ALA A 42 -20.29 -23.81 29.09
C ALA A 42 -20.10 -24.43 30.50
N ASP A 43 -21.01 -24.11 31.42
CA ASP A 43 -20.99 -24.72 32.78
C ASP A 43 -21.28 -26.21 32.73
N GLN A 44 -22.21 -26.67 31.89
CA GLN A 44 -22.46 -28.11 31.64
C GLN A 44 -21.21 -28.79 31.07
N ALA A 45 -20.48 -28.16 30.17
CA ALA A 45 -19.22 -28.68 29.64
C ALA A 45 -18.20 -28.92 30.76
N VAL A 46 -18.01 -27.94 31.65
CA VAL A 46 -17.08 -28.06 32.80
C VAL A 46 -17.55 -29.10 33.81
N GLN A 47 -18.86 -29.20 34.10
CA GLN A 47 -19.40 -30.22 34.98
C GLN A 47 -19.16 -31.67 34.47
N LEU A 48 -19.32 -31.87 33.17
CA LEU A 48 -19.09 -33.15 32.51
C LEU A 48 -17.61 -33.50 32.35
N GLY A 49 -16.77 -32.49 32.10
CA GLY A 49 -15.35 -32.68 31.91
C GLY A 49 -14.50 -31.68 32.73
N PRO A 50 -14.45 -31.78 34.07
CA PRO A 50 -13.73 -30.79 34.91
C PRO A 50 -12.21 -30.82 34.69
N SER A 51 -11.67 -31.90 34.13
CA SER A 51 -10.27 -32.00 33.71
C SER A 51 -10.03 -31.78 32.22
N ASP A 52 -11.04 -31.32 31.47
CA ASP A 52 -10.86 -30.96 30.06
C ASP A 52 -10.56 -29.44 29.94
N PRO A 53 -9.34 -29.05 29.53
CA PRO A 53 -8.96 -27.65 29.37
C PRO A 53 -9.83 -26.91 28.32
N GLU A 54 -10.37 -27.62 27.30
CA GLU A 54 -11.27 -27.05 26.30
C GLU A 54 -12.60 -26.59 26.90
N ALA A 55 -13.13 -27.33 27.89
CA ALA A 55 -14.37 -26.91 28.58
C ALA A 55 -14.15 -25.62 29.38
N HIS A 56 -13.03 -25.50 30.07
CA HIS A 56 -12.68 -24.29 30.82
C HIS A 56 -12.38 -23.10 29.85
N ARG A 57 -11.68 -23.37 28.74
CA ARG A 57 -11.44 -22.34 27.71
C ARG A 57 -12.73 -21.82 27.10
N ALA A 58 -13.65 -22.72 26.75
CA ALA A 58 -14.96 -22.35 26.23
C ALA A 58 -15.74 -21.46 27.21
N ARG A 59 -15.75 -21.85 28.50
CA ARG A 59 -16.39 -21.07 29.56
C ARG A 59 -15.76 -19.68 29.70
N ALA A 60 -14.44 -19.58 29.68
CA ALA A 60 -13.73 -18.30 29.72
C ALA A 60 -14.08 -17.42 28.52
N THR A 61 -14.14 -17.99 27.32
CA THR A 61 -14.53 -17.27 26.09
C THR A 61 -15.93 -16.68 26.21
N ILE A 62 -16.89 -17.43 26.79
CA ILE A 62 -18.25 -16.92 27.02
C ILE A 62 -18.24 -15.81 28.07
N PHE A 63 -17.50 -15.95 29.16
CA PHE A 63 -17.38 -14.90 30.17
C PHE A 63 -16.78 -13.60 29.60
N ASN A 64 -15.74 -13.70 28.75
CA ASN A 64 -15.19 -12.52 28.09
C ASN A 64 -16.23 -11.85 27.16
N ARG A 65 -16.99 -12.63 26.40
CA ARG A 65 -18.10 -12.09 25.58
C ARG A 65 -19.19 -11.42 26.41
N LEU A 66 -19.42 -11.88 27.62
CA LEU A 66 -20.37 -11.31 28.58
C LEU A 66 -19.79 -10.16 29.41
N GLN A 67 -18.58 -9.70 29.11
CA GLN A 67 -17.86 -8.64 29.84
C GLN A 67 -17.66 -9.00 31.32
N LYS A 68 -17.27 -10.26 31.60
CA LYS A 68 -16.97 -10.79 32.91
C LYS A 68 -15.54 -11.35 32.96
N PRO A 69 -14.52 -10.46 32.84
CA PRO A 69 -13.12 -10.91 32.70
C PRO A 69 -12.57 -11.58 33.96
N ASP A 70 -13.10 -11.29 35.16
CA ASP A 70 -12.69 -11.97 36.41
C ASP A 70 -13.02 -13.47 36.39
N GLU A 71 -14.24 -13.83 35.96
CA GLU A 71 -14.68 -15.22 35.84
C GLU A 71 -13.97 -15.92 34.67
N ALA A 72 -13.68 -15.18 33.61
CA ALA A 72 -12.90 -15.67 32.48
C ALA A 72 -11.45 -16.04 32.91
N ALA A 73 -10.78 -15.15 33.65
CA ALA A 73 -9.43 -15.37 34.14
C ALA A 73 -9.36 -16.65 35.02
N LYS A 74 -10.29 -16.81 35.97
CA LYS A 74 -10.39 -18.03 36.81
C LYS A 74 -10.55 -19.31 35.98
N SER A 75 -11.34 -19.23 34.91
CA SER A 75 -11.54 -20.39 34.02
C SER A 75 -10.27 -20.70 33.19
N LEU A 76 -9.55 -19.65 32.73
CA LEU A 76 -8.29 -19.83 32.00
C LEU A 76 -7.15 -20.32 32.91
N GLU A 77 -7.12 -19.90 34.19
CA GLU A 77 -6.18 -20.44 35.17
C GLU A 77 -6.35 -21.95 35.35
N GLN A 78 -7.59 -22.42 35.39
CA GLN A 78 -7.86 -23.88 35.42
C GLN A 78 -7.43 -24.54 34.10
N ALA A 79 -7.72 -23.93 32.94
CA ALA A 79 -7.31 -24.49 31.67
C ALA A 79 -5.79 -24.59 31.52
N THR A 80 -5.05 -23.55 31.91
CA THR A 80 -3.57 -23.49 31.85
C THR A 80 -2.95 -24.49 32.85
N ALA A 81 -3.54 -24.67 34.04
CA ALA A 81 -3.09 -25.72 35.00
C ALA A 81 -3.25 -27.14 34.45
N LEU A 82 -4.32 -27.40 33.70
CA LEU A 82 -4.59 -28.70 33.09
C LEU A 82 -3.74 -28.99 31.86
N ARG A 83 -3.41 -27.93 31.07
CA ARG A 83 -2.60 -28.06 29.86
C ARG A 83 -1.57 -26.93 29.78
N TYR A 84 -0.56 -26.99 30.62
CA TYR A 84 0.42 -25.90 30.81
C TYR A 84 1.35 -25.63 29.62
N ARG A 85 1.42 -26.56 28.65
CA ARG A 85 2.24 -26.39 27.42
C ARG A 85 1.48 -25.79 26.24
N ASP A 86 0.24 -25.39 26.42
CA ASP A 86 -0.59 -24.83 25.38
C ASP A 86 -0.43 -23.31 25.41
N ASP A 87 0.32 -22.78 24.43
CA ASP A 87 0.62 -21.36 24.30
C ASP A 87 -0.63 -20.49 24.09
N TYR A 88 -1.65 -21.02 23.40
CA TYR A 88 -2.91 -20.29 23.19
C TYR A 88 -3.66 -20.03 24.50
N LEU A 89 -3.65 -21.00 25.44
CA LEU A 89 -4.29 -20.79 26.72
C LEU A 89 -3.59 -19.70 27.56
N TRP A 90 -2.27 -19.62 27.46
CA TRP A 90 -1.50 -18.56 28.11
C TRP A 90 -1.71 -17.21 27.46
N ILE A 91 -1.87 -17.14 26.12
CA ILE A 91 -2.21 -15.90 25.43
C ILE A 91 -3.61 -15.44 25.83
N ASP A 92 -4.60 -16.34 25.84
CA ASP A 92 -5.97 -16.01 26.25
C ASP A 92 -5.99 -15.48 27.69
N LEU A 93 -5.23 -16.10 28.63
CA LEU A 93 -5.08 -15.63 30.01
C LEU A 93 -4.40 -14.26 30.08
N GLY A 94 -3.34 -14.07 29.33
CA GLY A 94 -2.63 -12.79 29.25
C GLY A 94 -3.55 -11.65 28.81
N ASN A 95 -4.29 -11.86 27.71
CA ASN A 95 -5.24 -10.89 27.20
C ASN A 95 -6.36 -10.56 28.22
N THR A 96 -6.90 -11.60 28.88
CA THR A 96 -7.95 -11.40 29.89
C THR A 96 -7.45 -10.66 31.12
N ARG A 97 -6.23 -10.92 31.57
CA ARG A 97 -5.60 -10.17 32.69
C ARG A 97 -5.33 -8.72 32.33
N GLU A 98 -4.96 -8.46 31.08
CA GLU A 98 -4.81 -7.10 30.58
C GLU A 98 -6.13 -6.32 30.62
N GLU A 99 -7.25 -6.95 30.21
CA GLU A 99 -8.59 -6.35 30.32
C GLU A 99 -8.97 -6.00 31.78
N LEU A 100 -8.47 -6.78 32.75
CA LEU A 100 -8.61 -6.49 34.18
C LEU A 100 -7.67 -5.40 34.69
N GLY A 101 -6.74 -4.88 33.86
CA GLY A 101 -5.70 -3.95 34.28
C GLY A 101 -4.53 -4.62 35.02
N ASP A 102 -4.52 -5.97 35.16
CA ASP A 102 -3.40 -6.74 35.73
C ASP A 102 -2.30 -6.91 34.67
N THR A 103 -1.59 -5.84 34.41
CA THR A 103 -0.54 -5.79 33.37
C THR A 103 0.63 -6.71 33.67
N GLU A 104 1.03 -6.83 34.93
CA GLU A 104 2.13 -7.73 35.36
C GLU A 104 1.71 -9.20 35.27
N GLY A 105 0.50 -9.53 35.68
CA GLY A 105 -0.05 -10.85 35.50
C GLY A 105 -0.25 -11.23 34.02
N SER A 106 -0.61 -10.28 33.18
CA SER A 106 -0.67 -10.44 31.73
C SER A 106 0.72 -10.77 31.16
N LEU A 107 1.74 -9.99 31.55
CA LEU A 107 3.12 -10.24 31.09
C LEU A 107 3.62 -11.61 31.53
N ALA A 108 3.36 -12.01 32.79
CA ALA A 108 3.73 -13.32 33.27
C ALA A 108 3.07 -14.48 32.48
N ALA A 109 1.82 -14.32 32.09
CA ALA A 109 1.13 -15.29 31.24
C ALA A 109 1.73 -15.36 29.83
N LEU A 110 1.99 -14.21 29.19
CA LEU A 110 2.61 -14.16 27.87
C LEU A 110 4.07 -14.65 27.87
N ASP A 111 4.81 -14.51 28.98
CA ASP A 111 6.12 -15.12 29.17
C ASP A 111 6.03 -16.66 29.14
N GLN A 112 4.98 -17.25 29.74
CA GLN A 112 4.74 -18.68 29.59
C GLN A 112 4.41 -19.08 28.16
N ALA A 113 3.59 -18.28 27.46
CA ALA A 113 3.28 -18.54 26.05
C ALA A 113 4.57 -18.60 25.20
N VAL A 114 5.44 -17.60 25.32
CA VAL A 114 6.73 -17.57 24.61
C VAL A 114 7.65 -18.71 25.04
N ARG A 115 7.68 -19.06 26.33
CA ARG A 115 8.46 -20.19 26.84
C ARG A 115 8.09 -21.55 26.19
N TRP A 116 6.80 -21.78 25.96
CA TRP A 116 6.30 -23.05 25.40
C TRP A 116 6.27 -23.02 23.86
N ALA A 117 6.18 -21.86 23.25
CA ALA A 117 6.20 -21.69 21.79
C ALA A 117 7.22 -20.62 21.33
N PRO A 118 8.55 -20.81 21.56
CA PRO A 118 9.56 -19.78 21.37
C PRO A 118 9.82 -19.40 19.90
N TYR A 119 9.33 -20.18 18.95
CA TYR A 119 9.46 -19.92 17.50
C TYR A 119 8.13 -19.54 16.85
N TYR A 120 7.09 -19.35 17.64
CA TYR A 120 5.77 -19.05 17.12
C TYR A 120 5.55 -17.53 17.06
N ALA A 121 5.33 -17.02 15.87
CA ALA A 121 5.24 -15.59 15.62
C ALA A 121 4.16 -14.89 16.47
N HIS A 122 3.03 -15.57 16.70
CA HIS A 122 1.90 -14.99 17.41
C HIS A 122 2.20 -14.73 18.89
N THR A 123 2.91 -15.64 19.58
CA THR A 123 3.29 -15.44 20.99
C THR A 123 4.19 -14.22 21.18
N HIS A 124 5.20 -14.10 20.34
CA HIS A 124 6.09 -12.94 20.35
C HIS A 124 5.35 -11.64 19.98
N TRP A 125 4.44 -11.71 19.00
CA TRP A 125 3.65 -10.54 18.62
C TRP A 125 2.79 -10.03 19.77
N GLN A 126 2.10 -10.92 20.49
CA GLN A 126 1.26 -10.56 21.63
C GLN A 126 2.09 -9.95 22.79
N ARG A 127 3.20 -10.62 23.18
CA ARG A 127 4.07 -10.09 24.25
C ARG A 127 4.70 -8.75 23.86
N GLY A 128 5.18 -8.62 22.64
CA GLY A 128 5.75 -7.37 22.13
C GLY A 128 4.76 -6.22 22.19
N ASN A 129 3.50 -6.44 21.78
CA ASN A 129 2.47 -5.41 21.87
C ASN A 129 2.16 -5.01 23.33
N LEU A 130 2.11 -5.96 24.26
CA LEU A 130 1.93 -5.64 25.67
C LEU A 130 3.10 -4.79 26.20
N LEU A 131 4.34 -5.18 25.90
CA LEU A 131 5.54 -4.45 26.29
C LEU A 131 5.54 -3.00 25.72
N LEU A 132 5.01 -2.78 24.52
CA LEU A 132 4.83 -1.42 23.97
C LEU A 132 3.86 -0.60 24.82
N ARG A 133 2.71 -1.16 25.20
CA ARG A 133 1.73 -0.49 26.06
C ARG A 133 2.28 -0.20 27.45
N MET A 134 3.19 -1.04 27.95
CA MET A 134 3.95 -0.81 29.21
C MET A 134 5.07 0.25 29.07
N GLY A 135 5.29 0.84 27.88
CA GLY A 135 6.38 1.78 27.62
C GLY A 135 7.77 1.15 27.49
N ARG A 136 7.86 -0.17 27.44
CA ARG A 136 9.11 -0.96 27.34
C ARG A 136 9.49 -1.20 25.88
N ALA A 137 9.66 -0.12 25.11
CA ALA A 137 9.84 -0.18 23.66
C ALA A 137 11.03 -1.08 23.23
N ASN A 138 12.18 -0.99 23.89
CA ASN A 138 13.36 -1.79 23.51
C ASN A 138 13.09 -3.29 23.64
N ASP A 139 12.48 -3.73 24.75
CA ASP A 139 12.13 -5.13 24.96
C ASP A 139 11.06 -5.59 23.97
N ALA A 140 10.07 -4.75 23.73
CA ALA A 140 9.00 -4.99 22.77
C ALA A 140 9.53 -5.28 21.37
N PHE A 141 10.50 -4.47 20.89
CA PHE A 141 11.04 -4.65 19.55
C PHE A 141 11.91 -5.89 19.40
N ILE A 142 12.44 -6.48 20.48
CA ILE A 142 13.07 -7.81 20.43
C ILE A 142 12.04 -8.86 20.03
N ASP A 143 10.88 -8.86 20.67
CA ASP A 143 9.79 -9.79 20.38
C ASP A 143 9.16 -9.55 19.01
N LEU A 144 8.84 -8.30 18.69
CA LEU A 144 8.21 -7.95 17.42
C LEU A 144 9.08 -8.32 16.22
N ARG A 145 10.42 -8.16 16.33
CA ARG A 145 11.36 -8.65 15.31
C ARG A 145 11.35 -10.18 15.23
N SER A 146 11.34 -10.87 16.37
CA SER A 146 11.23 -12.34 16.41
C SER A 146 9.95 -12.83 15.72
N ALA A 147 8.84 -12.12 15.95
CA ALA A 147 7.57 -12.40 15.27
C ALA A 147 7.66 -12.21 13.75
N ALA A 148 8.30 -11.11 13.29
CA ALA A 148 8.45 -10.83 11.88
C ALA A 148 9.41 -11.81 11.16
N VAL A 149 10.45 -12.28 11.85
CA VAL A 149 11.34 -13.35 11.34
C VAL A 149 10.59 -14.68 11.21
N ALA A 150 9.79 -15.06 12.22
CA ALA A 150 9.01 -16.29 12.21
C ALA A 150 7.85 -16.25 11.19
N ASN A 151 7.28 -15.07 10.94
CA ASN A 151 6.24 -14.85 9.95
C ASN A 151 6.39 -13.47 9.28
N PRO A 152 6.90 -13.41 8.04
CA PRO A 152 7.15 -12.14 7.32
C PRO A 152 5.91 -11.25 7.12
N ARG A 153 4.70 -11.78 7.29
CA ARG A 153 3.46 -10.98 7.23
C ARG A 153 3.38 -9.90 8.32
N TYR A 154 4.14 -10.05 9.41
CA TYR A 154 4.23 -9.03 10.46
C TYR A 154 5.21 -7.89 10.13
N ALA A 155 6.09 -8.05 9.14
CA ALA A 155 7.10 -7.04 8.82
C ALA A 155 6.53 -5.64 8.50
N PRO A 156 5.44 -5.48 7.70
CA PRO A 156 4.86 -4.16 7.46
C PRO A 156 4.35 -3.50 8.76
N ASN A 157 3.73 -4.27 9.65
CA ASN A 157 3.20 -3.75 10.92
C ASN A 157 4.34 -3.40 11.88
N LEU A 158 5.41 -4.20 11.91
CA LEU A 158 6.62 -3.91 12.68
C LEU A 158 7.24 -2.56 12.24
N ILE A 159 7.36 -2.32 10.95
CA ILE A 159 7.91 -1.07 10.42
C ILE A 159 6.99 0.12 10.75
N ASP A 160 5.67 -0.04 10.62
CA ASP A 160 4.70 1.01 10.95
C ASP A 160 4.74 1.39 12.45
N LEU A 161 4.85 0.39 13.33
CA LEU A 161 5.03 0.61 14.77
C LEU A 161 6.35 1.33 15.09
N ALA A 162 7.45 0.88 14.48
CA ALA A 162 8.76 1.51 14.67
C ALA A 162 8.75 2.98 14.21
N TRP A 163 8.16 3.25 13.05
CA TRP A 163 8.03 4.59 12.50
C TRP A 163 7.18 5.50 13.38
N GLY A 164 6.03 5.00 13.86
CA GLY A 164 5.15 5.75 14.77
C GLY A 164 5.79 6.08 16.10
N ILE A 165 6.41 5.09 16.77
CA ILE A 165 7.05 5.26 18.08
C ILE A 165 8.27 6.17 17.99
N SER A 166 9.04 6.10 16.90
CA SER A 166 10.17 6.99 16.66
C SER A 166 9.75 8.44 16.31
N ARG A 167 8.46 8.74 16.25
CA ARG A 167 7.92 10.04 15.80
C ARG A 167 8.42 10.42 14.40
N ASN A 168 8.51 9.45 13.51
CA ASN A 168 9.00 9.59 12.14
C ASN A 168 10.50 9.93 12.02
N ASP A 169 11.29 9.67 13.06
CA ASP A 169 12.74 9.78 12.99
C ASP A 169 13.36 8.50 12.40
N LEU A 170 14.01 8.63 11.24
CA LEU A 170 14.58 7.50 10.50
C LEU A 170 15.69 6.78 11.29
N LYS A 171 16.52 7.55 12.02
CA LYS A 171 17.64 6.98 12.79
C LYS A 171 17.13 6.08 13.90
N THR A 172 16.18 6.56 14.68
CA THR A 172 15.52 5.81 15.78
C THR A 172 14.74 4.62 15.21
N THR A 173 14.00 4.81 14.11
CA THR A 173 13.29 3.73 13.41
C THR A 173 14.23 2.59 13.05
N LYS A 174 15.37 2.89 12.44
CA LYS A 174 16.38 1.88 12.06
C LYS A 174 16.98 1.17 13.28
N ALA A 175 17.20 1.89 14.37
CA ALA A 175 17.69 1.28 15.62
C ALA A 175 16.67 0.31 16.21
N LEU A 176 15.37 0.65 16.22
CA LEU A 176 14.30 -0.24 16.66
C LEU A 176 14.13 -1.47 15.76
N LEU A 177 14.25 -1.28 14.44
CA LEU A 177 14.15 -2.38 13.46
C LEU A 177 15.39 -3.27 13.43
N ASP A 178 16.55 -2.78 13.88
CA ASP A 178 17.83 -3.49 13.85
C ASP A 178 18.20 -3.98 12.43
N ILE A 179 18.14 -3.03 11.46
CA ILE A 179 18.39 -3.30 10.03
C ILE A 179 19.82 -3.84 9.82
N LYS A 180 19.93 -5.09 9.37
CA LYS A 180 21.21 -5.79 9.22
C LYS A 180 21.62 -6.08 7.78
N ASN A 181 20.65 -6.16 6.88
CA ASN A 181 20.88 -6.60 5.50
C ASN A 181 19.99 -5.82 4.53
N ASP A 182 20.23 -6.02 3.23
CA ASP A 182 19.48 -5.35 2.17
C ASP A 182 18.00 -5.75 2.13
N SER A 183 17.64 -6.97 2.52
CA SER A 183 16.24 -7.40 2.57
C SER A 183 15.42 -6.55 3.56
N ASP A 184 15.95 -6.35 4.76
CA ASP A 184 15.33 -5.51 5.78
C ASP A 184 15.25 -4.05 5.31
N ARG A 185 16.34 -3.57 4.67
CA ARG A 185 16.41 -2.22 4.11
C ARG A 185 15.40 -2.01 2.98
N LEU A 186 15.27 -2.95 2.06
CA LEU A 186 14.27 -2.90 0.98
C LEU A 186 12.84 -2.84 1.53
N ALA A 187 12.54 -3.59 2.59
CA ALA A 187 11.23 -3.52 3.25
C ALA A 187 10.96 -2.12 3.83
N LEU A 188 11.96 -1.51 4.47
CA LEU A 188 11.88 -0.14 4.98
C LEU A 188 11.72 0.88 3.85
N ILE A 189 12.49 0.76 2.76
CA ILE A 189 12.40 1.65 1.59
C ILE A 189 10.99 1.60 0.98
N ARG A 190 10.42 0.41 0.79
CA ARG A 190 9.04 0.25 0.30
C ARG A 190 8.01 0.96 1.20
N TYR A 191 8.19 0.83 2.50
CA TYR A 191 7.34 1.51 3.47
C TYR A 191 7.46 3.04 3.35
N LEU A 192 8.68 3.56 3.35
CA LEU A 192 8.96 4.99 3.25
C LEU A 192 8.44 5.57 1.92
N ALA A 193 8.63 4.84 0.81
CA ALA A 193 8.14 5.24 -0.50
C ALA A 193 6.61 5.36 -0.53
N ARG A 194 5.88 4.39 0.03
CA ARG A 194 4.41 4.46 0.16
C ARG A 194 3.92 5.62 1.04
N LYS A 195 4.74 6.06 2.00
CA LYS A 195 4.46 7.23 2.85
C LYS A 195 4.92 8.56 2.21
N GLY A 196 5.44 8.54 0.99
CA GLY A 196 5.94 9.73 0.29
C GLY A 196 7.20 10.34 0.91
N LYS A 197 8.00 9.53 1.64
CA LYS A 197 9.21 9.96 2.31
C LYS A 197 10.42 9.86 1.38
N GLY A 198 10.41 10.70 0.34
CA GLY A 198 11.35 10.58 -0.76
C GLY A 198 12.82 10.86 -0.39
N GLN A 199 13.08 11.80 0.49
CA GLN A 199 14.44 12.09 0.96
C GLN A 199 15.03 10.88 1.69
N GLU A 200 14.24 10.25 2.58
CA GLU A 200 14.62 9.04 3.30
C GLU A 200 14.83 7.86 2.35
N VAL A 201 13.95 7.71 1.34
CA VAL A 201 14.10 6.70 0.28
C VAL A 201 15.41 6.88 -0.47
N ARG A 202 15.71 8.10 -0.95
CA ARG A 202 16.98 8.39 -1.65
C ARG A 202 18.21 8.11 -0.79
N TYR A 203 18.14 8.40 0.50
CA TYR A 203 19.20 8.10 1.44
C TYR A 203 19.41 6.60 1.60
N GLU A 204 18.34 5.84 1.86
CA GLU A 204 18.44 4.39 2.10
C GLU A 204 18.81 3.60 0.84
N VAL A 205 18.35 4.02 -0.33
CA VAL A 205 18.72 3.39 -1.62
C VAL A 205 20.23 3.46 -1.86
N LYS A 206 20.90 4.56 -1.47
CA LYS A 206 22.36 4.70 -1.60
C LYS A 206 23.15 3.73 -0.73
N LEU A 207 22.54 3.20 0.33
CA LEU A 207 23.15 2.29 1.30
C LEU A 207 22.96 0.81 0.96
N LEU A 208 22.26 0.48 -0.12
CA LEU A 208 22.16 -0.89 -0.61
C LEU A 208 23.54 -1.39 -1.06
N THR A 209 23.90 -2.59 -0.65
CA THR A 209 25.20 -3.20 -0.95
C THR A 209 25.27 -3.77 -2.35
N GLU A 210 24.13 -4.28 -2.87
CA GLU A 210 24.06 -4.78 -4.24
C GLU A 210 23.82 -3.65 -5.26
N PRO A 211 24.31 -3.81 -6.50
CA PRO A 211 24.02 -2.87 -7.57
C PRO A 211 22.52 -2.66 -7.70
N ARG A 212 22.09 -1.40 -7.76
CA ARG A 212 20.69 -1.04 -7.91
C ARG A 212 20.14 -1.70 -9.16
N SER A 213 19.30 -2.72 -8.99
CA SER A 213 18.57 -3.23 -10.13
C SER A 213 17.61 -2.15 -10.61
N LEU A 214 17.49 -2.00 -11.92
CA LEU A 214 16.52 -1.07 -12.52
C LEU A 214 15.09 -1.37 -12.04
N GLU A 215 14.83 -2.62 -11.70
CA GLU A 215 13.57 -3.09 -11.13
C GLU A 215 13.24 -2.41 -9.80
N TYR A 216 14.17 -2.37 -8.84
CA TYR A 216 13.94 -1.71 -7.54
C TYR A 216 13.78 -0.19 -7.68
N VAL A 217 14.59 0.43 -8.52
CA VAL A 217 14.49 1.88 -8.77
C VAL A 217 13.12 2.22 -9.36
N ASN A 218 12.65 1.46 -10.35
CA ASN A 218 11.33 1.65 -10.94
C ASN A 218 10.19 1.38 -9.93
N GLU A 219 10.32 0.33 -9.11
CA GLU A 219 9.34 0.04 -8.03
C GLU A 219 9.22 1.24 -7.06
N PHE A 220 10.34 1.73 -6.56
CA PHE A 220 10.34 2.82 -5.58
C PHE A 220 9.89 4.13 -6.16
N ALA A 221 10.31 4.44 -7.38
CA ALA A 221 9.84 5.62 -8.11
C ALA A 221 8.32 5.60 -8.30
N ARG A 222 7.76 4.46 -8.69
CA ARG A 222 6.31 4.28 -8.83
C ARG A 222 5.59 4.48 -7.49
N LEU A 223 6.09 3.87 -6.40
CA LEU A 223 5.50 4.06 -5.07
C LEU A 223 5.52 5.53 -4.62
N LEU A 224 6.60 6.25 -4.89
CA LEU A 224 6.71 7.68 -4.62
C LEU A 224 5.75 8.50 -5.51
N PHE A 225 5.63 8.14 -6.79
CA PHE A 225 4.69 8.77 -7.70
C PHE A 225 3.24 8.62 -7.22
N ASP A 226 2.85 7.41 -6.84
CA ASP A 226 1.52 7.10 -6.30
C ASP A 226 1.24 7.84 -4.98
N ALA A 227 2.29 8.05 -4.17
CA ALA A 227 2.25 8.86 -2.94
C ALA A 227 2.33 10.38 -3.21
N LYS A 228 2.36 10.81 -4.47
CA LYS A 228 2.46 12.21 -4.92
C LYS A 228 3.78 12.91 -4.54
N ALA A 229 4.81 12.18 -4.23
CA ALA A 229 6.17 12.67 -4.04
C ALA A 229 6.90 12.72 -5.41
N PHE A 230 6.37 13.54 -6.32
CA PHE A 230 6.75 13.54 -7.74
C PHE A 230 8.21 13.93 -7.98
N ASP A 231 8.70 14.96 -7.29
CA ASP A 231 10.10 15.40 -7.42
C ASP A 231 11.09 14.30 -7.02
N ASP A 232 10.82 13.63 -5.91
CA ASP A 232 11.64 12.51 -5.43
C ASP A 232 11.57 11.28 -6.34
N SER A 233 10.38 11.01 -6.89
CA SER A 233 10.16 9.95 -7.89
C SER A 233 10.98 10.21 -9.15
N PHE A 234 10.89 11.43 -9.70
CA PHE A 234 11.65 11.83 -10.89
C PHE A 234 13.16 11.77 -10.66
N PHE A 235 13.62 12.30 -9.52
CA PHE A 235 15.04 12.26 -9.16
C PHE A 235 15.59 10.83 -9.06
N LEU A 236 14.78 9.89 -8.60
CA LEU A 236 15.21 8.50 -8.45
C LEU A 236 15.43 7.83 -9.81
N LEU A 237 14.58 8.15 -10.80
CA LEU A 237 14.68 7.65 -12.17
C LEU A 237 15.77 8.34 -12.98
N HIS A 238 15.93 9.66 -12.82
CA HIS A 238 16.77 10.54 -13.62
C HIS A 238 17.79 11.31 -12.77
N PRO A 239 18.71 10.62 -12.06
CA PRO A 239 19.63 11.27 -11.12
C PRO A 239 20.60 12.28 -11.77
N ALA A 240 20.92 12.10 -13.05
CA ALA A 240 21.81 13.00 -13.81
C ALA A 240 21.09 14.25 -14.32
N GLU A 241 19.79 14.16 -14.59
CA GLU A 241 18.98 15.21 -15.19
C GLU A 241 18.28 16.10 -14.13
N ALA A 242 18.31 15.68 -12.89
CA ALA A 242 17.57 16.31 -11.78
C ALA A 242 17.94 17.79 -11.53
N PHE A 243 19.07 18.26 -12.06
CA PHE A 243 19.52 19.64 -11.88
C PHE A 243 19.21 20.58 -13.04
N HIS A 244 19.01 20.09 -14.27
CA HIS A 244 18.94 20.95 -15.43
C HIS A 244 17.73 20.80 -16.36
N GLN A 245 16.98 19.71 -16.31
CA GLN A 245 15.84 19.50 -17.19
C GLN A 245 14.69 18.73 -16.48
N ARG A 246 13.97 19.41 -15.62
CA ARG A 246 12.68 18.90 -15.06
C ARG A 246 11.55 18.93 -16.11
N LEU A 247 11.90 19.02 -17.38
CA LEU A 247 11.02 19.28 -18.47
C LEU A 247 10.50 18.00 -19.11
N LEU A 248 9.65 18.13 -20.11
CA LEU A 248 9.02 17.03 -20.81
C LEU A 248 10.05 16.08 -21.43
N LEU A 249 9.90 14.79 -21.15
CA LEU A 249 10.67 13.74 -21.79
C LEU A 249 10.16 13.54 -23.21
N ASN A 250 11.07 13.27 -24.16
CA ASN A 250 10.75 13.02 -25.56
C ASN A 250 9.76 14.06 -26.15
N SER A 251 10.03 15.33 -25.89
CA SER A 251 9.14 16.47 -26.21
C SER A 251 8.98 16.73 -27.69
N GLY A 252 9.92 16.27 -28.54
CA GLY A 252 9.86 16.31 -30.01
C GLY A 252 9.54 14.96 -30.65
N PHE A 253 9.19 13.91 -29.86
CA PHE A 253 8.88 12.57 -30.35
C PHE A 253 10.00 11.90 -31.16
N GLU A 254 11.25 12.31 -30.93
CA GLU A 254 12.42 11.78 -31.62
C GLU A 254 12.73 10.33 -31.24
N ASP A 255 12.40 9.93 -29.98
CA ASP A 255 12.51 8.58 -29.47
C ASP A 255 11.20 7.81 -29.61
N PRO A 256 11.24 6.47 -29.66
CA PRO A 256 10.02 5.67 -29.61
C PRO A 256 9.16 6.03 -28.40
N LEU A 257 7.84 6.03 -28.55
CA LEU A 257 6.93 6.15 -27.43
C LEU A 257 7.12 4.94 -26.52
N VAL A 258 7.84 5.12 -25.44
CA VAL A 258 7.92 4.15 -24.37
C VAL A 258 6.64 4.29 -23.55
N LEU A 259 5.71 3.38 -23.76
CA LEU A 259 4.48 3.29 -22.97
C LEU A 259 4.83 2.76 -21.58
N ASN A 260 5.52 3.58 -20.82
CA ASN A 260 6.16 3.17 -19.58
C ASN A 260 5.28 3.47 -18.35
N ASP A 261 5.47 2.67 -17.32
CA ASP A 261 4.80 2.74 -16.04
C ASP A 261 5.38 3.79 -15.09
N SER A 262 6.44 4.51 -15.47
CA SER A 262 7.11 5.47 -14.57
C SER A 262 6.28 6.72 -14.27
N GLY A 263 5.27 7.02 -15.10
CA GLY A 263 4.40 8.18 -14.94
C GLY A 263 4.93 9.48 -15.53
N PHE A 264 6.22 9.56 -15.92
CA PHE A 264 6.84 10.76 -16.53
C PHE A 264 7.01 10.65 -18.05
N ASP A 265 6.82 9.50 -18.64
CA ASP A 265 6.79 9.31 -20.08
C ASP A 265 5.41 9.63 -20.66
N TRP A 266 5.35 9.70 -22.01
CA TRP A 266 4.08 9.86 -22.70
C TRP A 266 3.19 8.64 -22.50
N ILE A 267 2.05 8.84 -21.85
CA ILE A 267 1.03 7.82 -21.59
C ILE A 267 -0.07 7.95 -22.65
N VAL A 268 -0.31 6.86 -23.35
CA VAL A 268 -1.39 6.74 -24.35
C VAL A 268 -2.54 5.94 -23.72
N ALA A 269 -3.76 6.44 -23.85
CA ALA A 269 -4.94 5.68 -23.40
C ALA A 269 -4.98 4.32 -24.12
N PRO A 270 -5.18 3.19 -23.39
CA PRO A 270 -5.07 1.84 -23.97
C PRO A 270 -5.91 1.61 -25.22
N GLN A 271 -7.12 2.21 -25.27
CA GLN A 271 -8.05 2.10 -26.39
C GLN A 271 -7.59 2.91 -27.62
N GLN A 272 -6.58 3.75 -27.47
CA GLN A 272 -6.14 4.70 -28.49
C GLN A 272 -4.77 4.34 -29.10
N LYS A 273 -4.11 3.28 -28.62
CA LYS A 273 -2.74 2.90 -29.02
C LYS A 273 -2.57 2.73 -30.53
N ASN A 274 -3.55 2.14 -31.19
CA ASN A 274 -3.48 1.86 -32.63
C ASN A 274 -3.68 3.11 -33.52
N ARG A 275 -3.94 4.28 -32.93
CA ARG A 275 -4.16 5.55 -33.63
C ARG A 275 -2.92 6.42 -33.67
N LEU A 276 -1.94 6.13 -32.82
CA LEU A 276 -0.73 6.91 -32.70
C LEU A 276 0.42 6.23 -33.42
N ALA A 277 1.17 6.99 -34.19
CA ALA A 277 2.37 6.54 -34.87
C ALA A 277 3.44 7.66 -34.86
N ILE A 278 4.69 7.27 -34.86
CA ILE A 278 5.78 8.20 -35.12
C ILE A 278 5.88 8.37 -36.64
N ASP A 279 5.76 9.61 -37.10
CA ASP A 279 5.86 9.97 -38.52
C ASP A 279 7.24 10.59 -38.79
N VAL A 280 7.92 10.08 -39.80
CA VAL A 280 9.21 10.58 -40.26
C VAL A 280 9.11 11.50 -41.48
N SER A 281 7.94 11.51 -42.14
CA SER A 281 7.69 12.29 -43.33
C SER A 281 7.16 13.69 -43.01
N GLU A 282 6.32 13.81 -42.00
CA GLU A 282 5.72 15.06 -41.55
C GLU A 282 6.31 15.46 -40.20
N LYS A 283 6.94 16.61 -40.10
CA LYS A 283 7.61 17.14 -38.91
C LYS A 283 7.67 18.67 -38.93
N SER A 284 7.63 19.29 -37.75
CA SER A 284 7.86 20.72 -37.60
C SER A 284 9.35 21.00 -37.39
N SER A 285 10.04 20.14 -36.61
CA SER A 285 11.48 20.19 -36.43
C SER A 285 12.07 18.78 -36.28
N GLY A 286 13.38 18.67 -36.13
CA GLY A 286 14.04 17.39 -35.92
C GLY A 286 13.83 16.38 -37.06
N ALA A 287 13.68 15.10 -36.69
CA ALA A 287 13.51 14.00 -37.64
C ALA A 287 12.13 13.38 -37.65
N LYS A 288 11.32 13.59 -36.58
CA LYS A 288 10.05 12.89 -36.37
C LYS A 288 8.98 13.80 -35.78
N SER A 289 7.73 13.32 -35.79
CA SER A 289 6.62 13.93 -35.06
C SER A 289 5.64 12.84 -34.62
N LEU A 290 4.68 13.18 -33.77
CA LEU A 290 3.59 12.29 -33.38
C LEU A 290 2.41 12.46 -34.33
N GLN A 291 2.04 11.43 -35.09
CA GLN A 291 0.83 11.35 -35.89
C GLN A 291 -0.31 10.70 -35.11
N ILE A 292 -1.50 11.26 -35.22
CA ILE A 292 -2.73 10.73 -34.59
C ILE A 292 -3.82 10.63 -35.66
N ASN A 293 -4.28 9.41 -35.94
CA ASN A 293 -5.35 9.14 -36.88
C ASN A 293 -6.70 9.03 -36.15
N LEU A 294 -7.67 9.83 -36.55
CA LEU A 294 -8.95 10.00 -35.87
C LEU A 294 -10.07 9.35 -36.72
N ASP A 295 -10.76 8.38 -36.15
CA ASP A 295 -11.74 7.50 -36.84
C ASP A 295 -13.19 7.67 -36.36
N GLY A 296 -13.48 8.73 -35.63
CA GLY A 296 -14.79 9.02 -35.08
C GLY A 296 -15.03 8.59 -33.64
N SER A 297 -14.21 7.71 -33.08
CA SER A 297 -14.51 7.06 -31.80
C SER A 297 -13.81 7.67 -30.56
N TRP A 298 -13.06 8.77 -30.70
CA TRP A 298 -12.46 9.46 -29.56
C TRP A 298 -13.52 10.26 -28.79
N THR A 299 -13.77 9.86 -27.53
CA THR A 299 -14.79 10.46 -26.68
C THR A 299 -14.33 11.80 -26.10
N PRO A 300 -15.15 12.87 -26.14
CA PRO A 300 -14.86 14.12 -25.45
C PRO A 300 -14.56 13.95 -23.96
N GLY A 301 -13.68 14.78 -23.41
CA GLY A 301 -13.29 14.73 -22.00
C GLY A 301 -12.32 13.59 -21.63
N THR A 302 -12.10 12.61 -22.52
CA THR A 302 -11.13 11.54 -22.28
C THR A 302 -9.77 11.94 -22.85
N PRO A 303 -8.69 12.00 -22.06
CA PRO A 303 -7.35 12.26 -22.58
C PRO A 303 -6.92 11.16 -23.54
N LEU A 304 -6.37 11.50 -24.70
CA LEU A 304 -5.79 10.58 -25.66
C LEU A 304 -4.31 10.32 -25.33
N LEU A 305 -3.61 11.37 -24.97
CA LEU A 305 -2.19 11.39 -24.65
C LEU A 305 -1.98 12.25 -23.40
N SER A 306 -1.08 11.85 -22.52
CA SER A 306 -0.71 12.65 -21.35
C SER A 306 0.74 12.43 -20.94
N GLN A 307 1.32 13.42 -20.27
CA GLN A 307 2.64 13.31 -19.65
C GLN A 307 2.67 14.11 -18.36
N THR A 308 3.22 13.53 -17.30
CA THR A 308 3.51 14.24 -16.05
C THR A 308 4.91 14.84 -16.11
N PHE A 309 5.07 16.03 -15.56
CA PHE A 309 6.37 16.69 -15.44
C PHE A 309 6.46 17.46 -14.11
N VAL A 310 7.67 17.60 -13.59
CA VAL A 310 7.91 18.27 -12.31
C VAL A 310 7.90 19.78 -12.49
N VAL A 311 7.29 20.51 -11.55
CA VAL A 311 7.19 21.96 -11.54
C VAL A 311 7.53 22.54 -10.17
N ASP A 312 7.98 23.78 -10.14
CA ASP A 312 8.16 24.53 -8.90
C ASP A 312 6.82 25.15 -8.45
N PRO A 313 6.54 25.22 -7.15
CA PRO A 313 5.35 25.90 -6.62
C PRO A 313 5.34 27.40 -6.92
N ASN A 314 4.14 28.01 -7.00
CA ASN A 314 3.94 29.45 -7.23
C ASN A 314 4.73 30.01 -8.43
N THR A 315 4.89 29.21 -9.48
CA THR A 315 5.74 29.55 -10.63
C THR A 315 4.92 29.62 -11.89
N SER A 316 5.17 30.64 -12.71
CA SER A 316 4.53 30.80 -14.00
C SER A 316 5.37 30.18 -15.10
N TYR A 317 4.72 29.44 -15.97
CA TYR A 317 5.31 28.74 -17.09
C TYR A 317 4.59 29.09 -18.39
N ARG A 318 5.31 29.04 -19.51
CA ARG A 318 4.77 29.02 -20.86
C ARG A 318 4.96 27.64 -21.47
N LEU A 319 3.86 27.01 -21.87
CA LEU A 319 3.87 25.80 -22.70
C LEU A 319 3.70 26.22 -24.16
N SER A 320 4.57 25.71 -25.03
CA SER A 320 4.48 25.89 -26.48
C SER A 320 4.58 24.53 -27.17
N PHE A 321 3.93 24.37 -28.34
CA PHE A 321 4.00 23.15 -29.14
C PHE A 321 3.60 23.48 -30.58
N ALA A 322 3.99 22.63 -31.53
CA ALA A 322 3.59 22.71 -32.93
C ALA A 322 2.43 21.71 -33.19
N VAL A 323 1.46 22.16 -34.00
CA VAL A 323 0.32 21.35 -34.44
C VAL A 323 0.11 21.48 -35.93
N LYS A 324 -0.23 20.39 -36.61
CA LYS A 324 -0.67 20.32 -38.00
C LYS A 324 -1.92 19.47 -38.11
N THR A 325 -2.85 19.84 -38.96
CA THR A 325 -4.08 19.06 -39.21
C THR A 325 -4.26 18.73 -40.67
N LYS A 326 -4.90 17.61 -40.95
CA LYS A 326 -5.34 17.23 -42.31
C LYS A 326 -6.75 16.65 -42.24
N ASP A 327 -7.66 17.27 -42.98
CA ASP A 327 -9.06 16.88 -43.08
C ASP A 327 -9.75 16.72 -41.72
N LEU A 328 -9.38 17.59 -40.76
CA LEU A 328 -9.92 17.52 -39.39
C LEU A 328 -11.34 18.05 -39.35
N VAL A 329 -12.30 17.16 -39.11
CA VAL A 329 -13.73 17.47 -39.03
C VAL A 329 -14.26 17.08 -37.66
N THR A 330 -14.79 18.05 -36.91
CA THR A 330 -15.38 17.83 -35.59
C THR A 330 -16.15 19.07 -35.13
N GLY A 331 -17.20 18.88 -34.32
CA GLY A 331 -17.85 19.94 -33.55
C GLY A 331 -17.19 20.21 -32.19
N GLY A 332 -16.30 19.30 -31.74
CA GLY A 332 -15.53 19.44 -30.48
C GLY A 332 -14.03 19.37 -30.74
N PRO A 333 -13.38 20.48 -31.10
CA PRO A 333 -11.96 20.46 -31.49
C PRO A 333 -11.03 20.05 -30.33
N PRO A 334 -9.88 19.41 -30.64
CA PRO A 334 -8.85 19.12 -29.70
C PRO A 334 -8.17 20.35 -29.11
N LEU A 335 -7.57 20.17 -27.93
CA LEU A 335 -6.76 21.19 -27.26
C LEU A 335 -5.79 20.50 -26.27
N ILE A 336 -4.76 21.24 -25.87
CA ILE A 336 -3.89 20.84 -24.76
C ILE A 336 -4.40 21.51 -23.47
N VAL A 337 -4.47 20.74 -22.39
CA VAL A 337 -4.71 21.26 -21.05
C VAL A 337 -3.56 20.88 -20.13
N VAL A 338 -3.30 21.72 -19.14
CA VAL A 338 -2.36 21.45 -18.05
C VAL A 338 -3.14 21.43 -16.75
N ASN A 339 -3.02 20.32 -16.01
CA ASN A 339 -3.64 20.16 -14.71
C ASN A 339 -2.57 19.94 -13.65
N ASP A 340 -2.85 20.34 -12.41
CA ASP A 340 -2.06 19.93 -11.25
C ASP A 340 -2.11 18.40 -11.07
N ALA A 341 -0.95 17.77 -10.93
CA ALA A 341 -0.86 16.29 -10.85
C ALA A 341 -1.45 15.71 -9.57
N ALA A 342 -1.45 16.50 -8.47
CA ALA A 342 -1.89 16.00 -7.16
C ALA A 342 -3.41 16.04 -6.99
N ASN A 343 -4.11 17.05 -7.53
CA ASN A 343 -5.53 17.31 -7.29
C ASN A 343 -6.37 17.45 -8.56
N ASN A 344 -5.73 17.38 -9.75
CA ASN A 344 -6.36 17.50 -11.06
C ASN A 344 -6.97 18.89 -11.36
N GLN A 345 -6.62 19.91 -10.59
CA GLN A 345 -7.04 21.28 -10.84
C GLN A 345 -6.50 21.78 -12.19
N LEU A 346 -7.34 22.41 -13.00
CA LEU A 346 -6.93 23.04 -14.26
C LEU A 346 -6.01 24.24 -13.94
N LEU A 347 -4.81 24.23 -14.48
CA LEU A 347 -3.83 25.32 -14.37
C LEU A 347 -3.84 26.21 -15.62
N GLY A 348 -4.04 25.63 -16.80
CA GLY A 348 -4.11 26.35 -18.07
C GLY A 348 -4.57 25.46 -19.21
N LYS A 349 -4.91 26.10 -20.33
CA LYS A 349 -5.32 25.42 -21.58
C LYS A 349 -4.92 26.22 -22.79
N SER A 350 -4.66 25.54 -23.91
CA SER A 350 -4.44 26.16 -25.20
C SER A 350 -5.74 26.68 -25.83
N ASP A 351 -5.62 27.42 -26.88
CA ASP A 351 -6.66 27.57 -27.88
C ASP A 351 -6.99 26.22 -28.50
N ASN A 352 -8.17 26.14 -29.12
CA ASN A 352 -8.59 24.96 -29.87
C ASN A 352 -7.67 24.76 -31.09
N PHE A 353 -7.38 23.52 -31.39
CA PHE A 353 -6.65 23.18 -32.61
C PHE A 353 -7.46 23.60 -33.85
N PRO A 354 -6.80 24.06 -34.90
CA PRO A 354 -7.48 24.38 -36.13
C PRO A 354 -8.18 23.17 -36.75
N THR A 355 -9.35 23.38 -37.30
CA THR A 355 -10.10 22.38 -38.09
C THR A 355 -9.73 22.43 -39.55
N ALA A 356 -10.21 21.49 -40.37
CA ALA A 356 -9.86 21.31 -41.79
C ALA A 356 -8.38 20.90 -41.98
N THR A 357 -7.76 21.30 -43.07
CA THR A 357 -6.35 21.06 -43.39
C THR A 357 -5.56 22.34 -43.19
N THR A 358 -4.60 22.32 -42.26
CA THR A 358 -3.74 23.44 -41.91
C THR A 358 -2.27 23.05 -41.90
N PRO A 359 -1.36 23.94 -42.31
CA PRO A 359 0.07 23.72 -42.17
C PRO A 359 0.48 23.72 -40.71
N TRP A 360 1.75 23.36 -40.42
CA TRP A 360 2.32 23.52 -39.09
C TRP A 360 2.15 24.93 -38.55
N SER A 361 1.63 25.04 -37.33
CA SER A 361 1.47 26.28 -36.58
C SER A 361 1.86 26.08 -35.14
N LYS A 362 2.44 27.08 -34.49
CA LYS A 362 2.81 27.06 -33.08
C LYS A 362 1.68 27.63 -32.23
N LEU A 363 1.27 26.86 -31.22
CA LEU A 363 0.36 27.32 -30.17
C LEU A 363 1.14 27.45 -28.87
N SER A 364 0.75 28.41 -28.05
CA SER A 364 1.32 28.60 -26.73
C SER A 364 0.30 29.18 -25.76
N PHE A 365 0.47 28.87 -24.48
CA PHE A 365 -0.32 29.48 -23.40
C PHE A 365 0.48 29.51 -22.10
N ASP A 366 0.11 30.43 -21.23
CA ASP A 366 0.72 30.55 -19.90
C ASP A 366 -0.14 29.84 -18.85
N PHE A 367 0.53 29.27 -17.85
CA PHE A 367 -0.12 28.70 -16.67
C PHE A 367 0.71 29.00 -15.42
N THR A 368 0.06 29.00 -14.24
CA THR A 368 0.73 29.24 -12.98
C THR A 368 0.41 28.11 -12.02
N THR A 369 1.43 27.55 -11.37
CA THR A 369 1.31 26.48 -10.40
C THR A 369 0.81 26.99 -9.05
N ALA A 370 0.07 26.15 -8.32
CA ALA A 370 -0.39 26.44 -6.96
C ALA A 370 0.77 26.39 -5.94
N PRO A 371 0.58 26.93 -4.72
CA PRO A 371 1.60 26.90 -3.67
C PRO A 371 2.07 25.51 -3.25
N THR A 372 1.26 24.49 -3.52
CA THR A 372 1.56 23.07 -3.15
C THR A 372 1.85 22.19 -4.35
N SER A 373 1.84 22.74 -5.58
CA SER A 373 2.10 21.96 -6.79
C SER A 373 3.56 21.51 -6.85
N GLN A 374 3.77 20.22 -7.04
CA GLN A 374 5.09 19.60 -7.27
C GLN A 374 5.22 19.07 -8.70
N ALA A 375 4.11 18.76 -9.35
CA ALA A 375 4.08 18.27 -10.71
C ALA A 375 2.78 18.72 -11.41
N ALA A 376 2.84 18.81 -12.73
CA ALA A 376 1.70 19.07 -13.58
C ALA A 376 1.57 17.98 -14.65
N VAL A 377 0.37 17.83 -15.21
CA VAL A 377 0.07 16.85 -16.26
C VAL A 377 -0.41 17.58 -17.49
N ILE A 378 0.30 17.43 -18.59
CA ILE A 378 -0.19 17.82 -19.93
C ILE A 378 -1.16 16.73 -20.40
N ARG A 379 -2.27 17.14 -21.00
CA ARG A 379 -3.24 16.22 -21.62
C ARG A 379 -3.70 16.75 -22.96
N LEU A 380 -3.65 15.89 -23.96
CA LEU A 380 -4.39 16.10 -25.19
C LEU A 380 -5.81 15.58 -24.98
N GLN A 381 -6.77 16.46 -25.01
CA GLN A 381 -8.19 16.14 -24.91
C GLN A 381 -9.00 16.96 -25.93
N ARG A 382 -10.29 16.73 -26.00
CA ARG A 382 -11.17 17.48 -26.91
C ARG A 382 -12.37 18.04 -26.16
N ASN A 383 -12.90 19.14 -26.69
CA ASN A 383 -14.14 19.75 -26.21
C ASN A 383 -15.35 18.85 -26.48
N ASN A 384 -16.43 19.09 -25.73
CA ASN A 384 -17.74 18.57 -26.07
C ASN A 384 -18.27 19.26 -27.34
N CYS A 385 -19.11 18.54 -28.07
CA CYS A 385 -19.93 19.18 -29.13
C CYS A 385 -21.23 19.68 -28.51
N ASP A 386 -21.87 20.60 -29.21
CA ASP A 386 -23.21 21.12 -28.85
C ASP A 386 -24.31 20.06 -28.98
N SER A 387 -24.03 19.00 -29.75
CA SER A 387 -24.98 17.91 -29.98
C SER A 387 -24.27 16.55 -29.98
N SER A 388 -25.03 15.49 -29.70
CA SER A 388 -24.58 14.08 -29.79
C SER A 388 -25.16 13.42 -31.03
N PRO A 389 -24.40 12.54 -31.73
CA PRO A 389 -23.03 12.14 -31.45
C PRO A 389 -21.99 13.22 -31.78
N CYS A 390 -20.83 13.13 -31.13
CA CYS A 390 -19.73 14.09 -31.30
C CYS A 390 -18.50 13.38 -31.93
N PRO A 391 -18.56 13.03 -33.23
CA PRO A 391 -17.46 12.36 -33.91
C PRO A 391 -16.28 13.31 -34.18
N ILE A 392 -15.11 12.72 -34.47
CA ILE A 392 -13.93 13.42 -34.93
C ILE A 392 -13.20 12.57 -35.97
N PHE A 393 -12.93 13.14 -37.14
CA PHE A 393 -12.23 12.48 -38.23
C PHE A 393 -11.07 13.32 -38.72
N GLY A 394 -10.08 12.68 -39.36
CA GLY A 394 -8.92 13.32 -39.93
C GLY A 394 -7.62 12.89 -39.28
N THR A 395 -6.56 13.61 -39.56
CA THR A 395 -5.23 13.38 -39.03
C THR A 395 -4.69 14.64 -38.36
N LEU A 396 -4.04 14.43 -37.24
CA LEU A 396 -3.43 15.44 -36.40
C LEU A 396 -1.97 15.07 -36.18
N TRP A 397 -1.05 16.03 -36.29
CA TRP A 397 0.35 15.87 -35.89
C TRP A 397 0.70 16.85 -34.77
N LEU A 398 1.53 16.39 -33.84
CA LEU A 398 2.08 17.17 -32.73
C LEU A 398 3.61 17.06 -32.72
N ASP A 399 4.27 18.17 -32.38
CA ASP A 399 5.72 18.26 -32.31
C ASP A 399 6.17 19.42 -31.40
N GLU A 400 7.47 19.50 -31.11
CA GLU A 400 8.13 20.66 -30.48
C GLU A 400 7.51 21.11 -29.16
N PHE A 401 7.08 20.21 -28.28
CA PHE A 401 6.64 20.64 -26.96
C PHE A 401 7.80 21.26 -26.20
N SER A 402 7.57 22.43 -25.62
CA SER A 402 8.53 23.10 -24.76
C SER A 402 7.85 23.77 -23.59
N ILE A 403 8.50 23.76 -22.44
CA ILE A 403 8.05 24.45 -21.23
C ILE A 403 9.17 25.38 -20.78
N GLU A 404 8.84 26.65 -20.63
CA GLU A 404 9.76 27.67 -20.17
C GLU A 404 9.18 28.36 -18.94
N GLN A 405 10.03 28.59 -17.94
CA GLN A 405 9.65 29.38 -16.78
C GLN A 405 9.59 30.85 -17.20
N THR A 406 8.43 31.46 -17.04
CA THR A 406 8.28 32.90 -17.33
C THR A 406 8.67 33.71 -16.10
N LYS A 407 9.60 34.65 -16.24
CA LYS A 407 9.91 35.58 -15.15
C LYS A 407 8.64 36.35 -14.82
N LEU A 408 8.17 36.31 -13.58
CA LEU A 408 7.15 37.20 -13.11
C LEU A 408 7.61 38.64 -13.43
N ALA A 409 6.86 39.35 -14.29
CA ALA A 409 7.05 40.77 -14.45
C ALA A 409 6.89 41.40 -13.07
N SER A 410 7.98 41.92 -12.50
CA SER A 410 7.93 42.64 -11.24
C SER A 410 6.91 43.74 -11.41
N LYS A 411 5.76 43.66 -10.75
CA LYS A 411 4.85 44.81 -10.64
C LYS A 411 5.64 45.92 -9.99
N ARG A 412 6.00 46.92 -10.80
CA ARG A 412 6.45 48.26 -10.36
C ARG A 412 5.29 48.99 -9.70
#